data_217452b48cdf3de3e24d100d08664308
#
_entry.id   217452b48cdf3de3e24d100d08664308
#
_cell.length_a   1.000
_cell.length_b   1.000
_cell.length_c   1.000
_cell.angle_alpha   90.00
_cell.angle_beta   90.00
_cell.angle_gamma   90.00
#
_symmetry.space_group_name_H-M   'P 1'
#
loop_
_entity.id
_entity.type
_entity.pdbx_description
1 polymer ?
#
loop_
_entity_poly.entity_id
_entity_poly.type
_entity_poly.pdbx_seq_one_letter_code
_entity_poly.pdbx_strand_id
1 'polypeptide(L)'
;MLLNTLNAISPVDGRYRSKTKPLYAFFSEQALIKYRVQIEIEYFIALCSHPIPQLESFQHSLFEDLRSLYEQFSPEDAKAIKDIEKTTNHDVKAVEYFLKNEFDRLGISDYKEFIHFGLTSQDVNNTAVPLSIKDAVETVIRPEIEKTVLLLEKMAAQYDHIPMLARTHGQVASPTRLGKEIRVFSERIKQQMTLLDQVPHAAKFGGATGNFNAHQVAYPQID
;
A
#
# COMPACT_ATOMS: atom_id res chain seq x y z
N MET A 1 -13.90 -7.43 14.59
CA MET A 1 -14.33 -7.82 13.24
C MET A 1 -14.09 -9.33 13.09
N LEU A 2 -15.12 -10.08 12.67
CA LEU A 2 -14.98 -11.51 12.37
C LEU A 2 -14.15 -11.71 11.10
N LEU A 3 -13.34 -12.78 11.08
CA LEU A 3 -12.54 -13.14 9.91
C LEU A 3 -13.47 -13.58 8.76
N ASN A 4 -13.24 -13.01 7.59
CA ASN A 4 -13.89 -13.39 6.34
C ASN A 4 -12.92 -13.19 5.16
N THR A 5 -13.35 -13.55 3.95
CA THR A 5 -12.50 -13.50 2.75
C THR A 5 -12.01 -12.10 2.38
N LEU A 6 -12.74 -11.04 2.77
CA LEU A 6 -12.34 -9.66 2.46
C LEU A 6 -11.29 -9.10 3.43
N ASN A 7 -11.26 -9.58 4.68
CA ASN A 7 -10.35 -9.06 5.69
C ASN A 7 -9.25 -10.04 6.11
N ALA A 8 -9.16 -11.19 5.47
CA ALA A 8 -8.07 -12.14 5.64
C ALA A 8 -6.81 -11.62 4.92
N ILE A 9 -5.62 -11.91 5.49
CA ILE A 9 -4.33 -11.55 4.90
C ILE A 9 -3.67 -12.79 4.28
N SER A 10 -3.67 -13.90 5.01
CA SER A 10 -2.95 -15.11 4.64
C SER A 10 -3.38 -16.31 5.50
N PRO A 11 -2.85 -17.52 5.26
CA PRO A 11 -3.07 -18.68 6.12
C PRO A 11 -2.69 -18.47 7.61
N VAL A 12 -1.89 -17.45 7.95
CA VAL A 12 -1.54 -17.13 9.34
C VAL A 12 -2.69 -16.46 10.12
N ASP A 13 -3.74 -16.02 9.45
CA ASP A 13 -4.89 -15.36 10.06
C ASP A 13 -5.60 -16.18 11.14
N GLY A 14 -5.52 -17.51 11.12
CA GLY A 14 -6.10 -18.36 12.16
C GLY A 14 -5.44 -18.09 13.51
N ARG A 15 -4.32 -18.74 13.78
CA ARG A 15 -3.59 -18.69 15.06
C ARG A 15 -3.03 -17.29 15.37
N TYR A 16 -2.53 -16.60 14.36
CA TYR A 16 -1.78 -15.35 14.54
C TYR A 16 -2.63 -14.09 14.25
N ARG A 17 -3.93 -14.23 14.01
CA ARG A 17 -4.83 -13.12 13.69
C ARG A 17 -4.69 -11.91 14.62
N SER A 18 -4.62 -12.16 15.94
CA SER A 18 -4.47 -11.07 16.92
C SER A 18 -3.15 -10.31 16.78
N LYS A 19 -2.11 -10.94 16.23
CA LYS A 19 -0.79 -10.34 16.01
C LYS A 19 -0.69 -9.63 14.67
N THR A 20 -1.39 -10.11 13.65
CA THR A 20 -1.34 -9.56 12.28
C THR A 20 -2.45 -8.53 11.99
N LYS A 21 -3.36 -8.31 12.95
CA LYS A 21 -4.49 -7.38 12.80
C LYS A 21 -4.11 -5.99 12.26
N PRO A 22 -3.00 -5.35 12.66
CA PRO A 22 -2.61 -4.04 12.12
C PRO A 22 -2.32 -4.05 10.61
N LEU A 23 -1.99 -5.23 10.04
CA LEU A 23 -1.63 -5.37 8.63
C LEU A 23 -2.83 -5.60 7.71
N TYR A 24 -4.04 -5.85 8.24
CA TYR A 24 -5.19 -6.10 7.37
C TYR A 24 -5.58 -4.88 6.53
N ALA A 25 -5.32 -3.67 7.02
CA ALA A 25 -5.59 -2.42 6.31
C ALA A 25 -4.72 -2.22 5.05
N PHE A 26 -3.69 -3.05 4.86
CA PHE A 26 -2.75 -2.97 3.75
C PHE A 26 -2.74 -4.22 2.87
N PHE A 27 -2.95 -5.41 3.45
CA PHE A 27 -2.71 -6.69 2.77
C PHE A 27 -3.92 -7.61 2.67
N SER A 28 -5.10 -7.17 3.09
CA SER A 28 -6.35 -7.90 2.86
C SER A 28 -6.90 -7.65 1.45
N GLU A 29 -7.82 -8.48 0.99
CA GLU A 29 -8.55 -8.25 -0.26
C GLU A 29 -9.27 -6.89 -0.25
N GLN A 30 -9.92 -6.55 0.87
CA GLN A 30 -10.54 -5.23 1.06
C GLN A 30 -9.53 -4.09 0.89
N ALA A 31 -8.33 -4.24 1.45
CA ALA A 31 -7.27 -3.24 1.33
C ALA A 31 -6.80 -3.10 -0.12
N LEU A 32 -6.55 -4.21 -0.82
CA LEU A 32 -6.16 -4.18 -2.23
C LEU A 32 -7.21 -3.46 -3.09
N ILE A 33 -8.48 -3.74 -2.86
CA ILE A 33 -9.59 -3.07 -3.56
C ILE A 33 -9.58 -1.57 -3.26
N LYS A 34 -9.43 -1.17 -1.98
CA LYS A 34 -9.32 0.24 -1.57
C LYS A 34 -8.18 0.96 -2.28
N TYR A 35 -6.98 0.35 -2.32
CA TYR A 35 -5.84 0.95 -3.01
C TYR A 35 -6.07 1.09 -4.52
N ARG A 36 -6.75 0.14 -5.15
CA ARG A 36 -7.16 0.26 -6.56
C ARG A 36 -8.12 1.42 -6.78
N VAL A 37 -9.13 1.59 -5.91
CA VAL A 37 -10.04 2.75 -5.94
C VAL A 37 -9.25 4.05 -5.80
N GLN A 38 -8.30 4.12 -4.87
CA GLN A 38 -7.43 5.28 -4.68
C GLN A 38 -6.65 5.61 -5.96
N ILE A 39 -6.02 4.63 -6.60
CA ILE A 39 -5.24 4.85 -7.83
C ILE A 39 -6.12 5.36 -8.97
N GLU A 40 -7.30 4.80 -9.16
CA GLU A 40 -8.24 5.26 -10.20
C GLU A 40 -8.72 6.71 -9.95
N ILE A 41 -9.01 7.06 -8.71
CA ILE A 41 -9.44 8.41 -8.33
C ILE A 41 -8.30 9.42 -8.52
N GLU A 42 -7.12 9.15 -7.99
CA GLU A 42 -5.98 10.08 -8.13
C GLU A 42 -5.53 10.20 -9.59
N TYR A 43 -5.66 9.12 -10.38
CA TYR A 43 -5.45 9.19 -11.82
C TYR A 43 -6.48 10.09 -12.51
N PHE A 44 -7.77 9.96 -12.20
CA PHE A 44 -8.81 10.85 -12.76
C PHE A 44 -8.53 12.31 -12.38
N ILE A 45 -8.17 12.58 -11.12
CA ILE A 45 -7.78 13.92 -10.66
C ILE A 45 -6.56 14.44 -11.43
N ALA A 46 -5.57 13.59 -11.67
CA ALA A 46 -4.40 13.94 -12.48
C ALA A 46 -4.80 14.29 -13.93
N LEU A 47 -5.70 13.52 -14.55
CA LEU A 47 -6.22 13.84 -15.89
C LEU A 47 -6.89 15.22 -15.95
N CYS A 48 -7.62 15.62 -14.90
CA CYS A 48 -8.22 16.95 -14.79
C CYS A 48 -7.19 18.09 -14.74
N SER A 49 -5.93 17.78 -14.47
CA SER A 49 -4.82 18.75 -14.47
C SER A 49 -4.15 18.92 -15.85
N HIS A 50 -4.51 18.07 -16.81
CA HIS A 50 -4.04 18.15 -18.19
C HIS A 50 -5.06 18.93 -19.06
N PRO A 51 -4.62 19.53 -20.19
CA PRO A 51 -5.49 20.29 -21.07
C PRO A 51 -6.38 19.38 -21.93
N ILE A 52 -7.14 18.50 -21.29
CA ILE A 52 -8.12 17.61 -21.91
C ILE A 52 -9.44 18.38 -22.07
N PRO A 53 -9.89 18.68 -23.29
CA PRO A 53 -11.04 19.56 -23.51
C PRO A 53 -12.31 19.11 -22.78
N GLN A 54 -12.53 17.80 -22.67
CA GLN A 54 -13.72 17.24 -22.02
C GLN A 54 -13.67 17.37 -20.49
N LEU A 55 -12.49 17.58 -19.89
CA LEU A 55 -12.30 17.74 -18.45
C LEU A 55 -12.12 19.20 -18.02
N GLU A 56 -12.00 20.13 -18.95
CA GLU A 56 -11.77 21.57 -18.68
C GLU A 56 -12.85 22.18 -17.76
N SER A 57 -14.10 21.72 -17.91
CA SER A 57 -15.23 22.20 -17.11
C SER A 57 -15.40 21.45 -15.78
N PHE A 58 -14.54 20.48 -15.45
CA PHE A 58 -14.66 19.73 -14.21
C PHE A 58 -14.40 20.62 -12.99
N GLN A 59 -15.29 20.57 -12.01
CA GLN A 59 -15.19 21.40 -10.81
C GLN A 59 -14.18 20.80 -9.82
N HIS A 60 -13.03 21.42 -9.66
CA HIS A 60 -11.96 20.95 -8.76
C HIS A 60 -12.39 20.92 -7.28
N SER A 61 -13.45 21.63 -6.89
CA SER A 61 -14.06 21.52 -5.55
C SER A 61 -14.59 20.12 -5.22
N LEU A 62 -14.85 19.29 -6.23
CA LEU A 62 -15.31 17.91 -6.06
C LEU A 62 -14.18 16.90 -5.82
N PHE A 63 -12.91 17.33 -5.88
CA PHE A 63 -11.78 16.41 -5.63
C PHE A 63 -11.81 15.80 -4.23
N GLU A 64 -12.23 16.56 -3.23
CA GLU A 64 -12.38 16.04 -1.86
C GLU A 64 -13.51 15.00 -1.75
N ASP A 65 -14.62 15.21 -2.47
CA ASP A 65 -15.70 14.22 -2.53
C ASP A 65 -15.23 12.92 -3.21
N LEU A 66 -14.44 13.04 -4.28
CA LEU A 66 -13.83 11.88 -4.94
C LEU A 66 -12.86 11.15 -4.02
N ARG A 67 -11.98 11.87 -3.31
CA ARG A 67 -11.04 11.28 -2.35
C ARG A 67 -11.75 10.58 -1.20
N SER A 68 -12.89 11.10 -0.76
CA SER A 68 -13.70 10.47 0.28
C SER A 68 -14.11 9.04 -0.07
N LEU A 69 -14.22 8.67 -1.36
CA LEU A 69 -14.56 7.31 -1.80
C LEU A 69 -13.51 6.27 -1.37
N TYR A 70 -12.25 6.63 -1.30
CA TYR A 70 -11.21 5.71 -0.80
C TYR A 70 -10.82 5.99 0.66
N GLU A 71 -10.91 7.22 1.14
CA GLU A 71 -10.58 7.55 2.53
C GLU A 71 -11.59 6.94 3.51
N GLN A 72 -12.88 6.95 3.15
CA GLN A 72 -13.97 6.38 3.94
C GLN A 72 -14.40 4.98 3.47
N PHE A 73 -13.53 4.30 2.68
CA PHE A 73 -13.83 3.02 2.07
C PHE A 73 -14.22 1.96 3.10
N SER A 74 -15.40 1.39 2.94
CA SER A 74 -16.03 0.47 3.90
C SER A 74 -15.97 -1.00 3.44
N PRO A 75 -16.24 -1.96 4.33
CA PRO A 75 -16.45 -3.36 3.95
C PRO A 75 -17.63 -3.54 2.98
N GLU A 76 -18.64 -2.68 3.06
CA GLU A 76 -19.81 -2.68 2.20
C GLU A 76 -19.45 -2.29 0.77
N ASP A 77 -18.57 -1.30 0.59
CA ASP A 77 -18.04 -0.91 -0.73
C ASP A 77 -17.21 -2.04 -1.34
N ALA A 78 -16.35 -2.68 -0.54
CA ALA A 78 -15.58 -3.84 -0.99
C ALA A 78 -16.51 -4.98 -1.43
N LYS A 79 -17.59 -5.21 -0.68
CA LYS A 79 -18.60 -6.22 -1.04
C LYS A 79 -19.33 -5.85 -2.33
N ALA A 80 -19.71 -4.60 -2.52
CA ALA A 80 -20.35 -4.12 -3.75
C ALA A 80 -19.46 -4.36 -4.97
N ILE A 81 -18.16 -4.05 -4.86
CA ILE A 81 -17.17 -4.33 -5.93
C ILE A 81 -17.08 -5.84 -6.19
N LYS A 82 -17.01 -6.67 -5.16
CA LYS A 82 -16.98 -8.14 -5.33
C LYS A 82 -18.27 -8.70 -5.94
N ASP A 83 -19.41 -8.08 -5.69
CA ASP A 83 -20.67 -8.47 -6.33
C ASP A 83 -20.69 -8.10 -7.83
N ILE A 84 -20.13 -6.95 -8.22
CA ILE A 84 -19.91 -6.57 -9.62
C ILE A 84 -18.93 -7.55 -10.29
N GLU A 85 -17.85 -7.93 -9.60
CA GLU A 85 -16.83 -8.84 -10.13
C GLU A 85 -17.41 -10.20 -10.54
N LYS A 86 -18.43 -10.70 -9.83
CA LYS A 86 -19.13 -11.96 -10.20
C LYS A 86 -19.73 -11.95 -11.61
N THR A 87 -20.09 -10.76 -12.10
CA THR A 87 -20.65 -10.58 -13.43
C THR A 87 -19.57 -10.26 -14.46
N THR A 88 -18.60 -9.41 -14.10
CA THR A 88 -17.54 -8.97 -15.00
C THR A 88 -16.44 -10.00 -15.20
N ASN A 89 -16.29 -10.93 -14.25
CA ASN A 89 -15.18 -11.89 -14.18
C ASN A 89 -13.80 -11.20 -14.22
N HIS A 90 -13.72 -9.96 -13.73
CA HIS A 90 -12.50 -9.16 -13.78
C HIS A 90 -12.46 -8.17 -12.62
N ASP A 91 -11.45 -8.26 -11.78
CA ASP A 91 -11.29 -7.54 -10.54
C ASP A 91 -11.15 -6.01 -10.72
N VAL A 92 -10.21 -5.56 -11.55
CA VAL A 92 -10.01 -4.12 -11.81
C VAL A 92 -11.19 -3.52 -12.57
N LYS A 93 -11.82 -4.29 -13.49
CA LYS A 93 -13.02 -3.85 -14.19
C LYS A 93 -14.20 -3.64 -13.24
N ALA A 94 -14.29 -4.45 -12.19
CA ALA A 94 -15.30 -4.28 -11.15
C ALA A 94 -15.11 -2.96 -10.38
N VAL A 95 -13.87 -2.57 -10.10
CA VAL A 95 -13.54 -1.25 -9.50
C VAL A 95 -13.97 -0.12 -10.44
N GLU A 96 -13.68 -0.22 -11.73
CA GLU A 96 -14.10 0.78 -12.73
C GLU A 96 -15.63 0.96 -12.73
N TYR A 97 -16.40 -0.14 -12.77
CA TYR A 97 -17.87 -0.05 -12.75
C TYR A 97 -18.41 0.50 -11.43
N PHE A 98 -17.82 0.14 -10.31
CA PHE A 98 -18.17 0.73 -9.02
C PHE A 98 -17.97 2.24 -9.04
N LEU A 99 -16.84 2.73 -9.51
CA LEU A 99 -16.56 4.16 -9.61
C LEU A 99 -17.49 4.88 -10.59
N LYS A 100 -17.84 4.25 -11.71
CA LYS A 100 -18.84 4.80 -12.65
C LYS A 100 -20.20 4.99 -11.97
N ASN A 101 -20.63 4.04 -11.13
CA ASN A 101 -21.85 4.17 -10.34
C ASN A 101 -21.74 5.31 -9.30
N GLU A 102 -20.58 5.46 -8.65
CA GLU A 102 -20.33 6.57 -7.72
C GLU A 102 -20.33 7.93 -8.44
N PHE A 103 -19.79 8.02 -9.66
CA PHE A 103 -19.86 9.23 -10.47
C PHE A 103 -21.32 9.59 -10.85
N ASP A 104 -22.13 8.58 -11.17
CA ASP A 104 -23.56 8.78 -11.39
C ASP A 104 -24.27 9.31 -10.12
N ARG A 105 -23.93 8.76 -8.94
CA ARG A 105 -24.47 9.20 -7.63
C ARG A 105 -24.05 10.63 -7.27
N LEU A 106 -22.83 11.02 -7.63
CA LEU A 106 -22.31 12.37 -7.40
C LEU A 106 -22.80 13.41 -8.44
N GLY A 107 -23.56 13.00 -9.46
CA GLY A 107 -24.07 13.89 -10.51
C GLY A 107 -23.01 14.32 -11.52
N ILE A 108 -21.94 13.54 -11.68
CA ILE A 108 -20.82 13.80 -12.59
C ILE A 108 -20.69 12.71 -13.67
N SER A 109 -21.81 12.16 -14.09
CA SER A 109 -21.89 11.07 -15.07
C SER A 109 -21.18 11.37 -16.40
N ASP A 110 -21.11 12.63 -16.80
CA ASP A 110 -20.48 13.06 -18.06
C ASP A 110 -18.98 12.76 -18.11
N TYR A 111 -18.35 12.59 -16.95
CA TYR A 111 -16.90 12.37 -16.85
C TYR A 111 -16.51 10.91 -16.61
N LYS A 112 -17.45 10.00 -16.45
CA LYS A 112 -17.19 8.61 -16.04
C LYS A 112 -16.38 7.77 -17.03
N GLU A 113 -16.36 8.17 -18.31
CA GLU A 113 -15.54 7.47 -19.31
C GLU A 113 -14.03 7.79 -19.21
N PHE A 114 -13.66 8.76 -18.35
CA PHE A 114 -12.27 9.04 -18.02
C PHE A 114 -11.74 8.19 -16.84
N ILE A 115 -12.61 7.43 -16.17
CA ILE A 115 -12.17 6.39 -15.23
C ILE A 115 -11.44 5.31 -16.02
N HIS A 116 -10.26 4.90 -15.57
CA HIS A 116 -9.42 3.90 -16.25
C HIS A 116 -9.01 4.29 -17.71
N PHE A 117 -9.11 5.56 -18.06
CA PHE A 117 -8.83 6.01 -19.42
C PHE A 117 -7.39 5.70 -19.84
N GLY A 118 -7.22 4.96 -20.93
CA GLY A 118 -5.91 4.62 -21.49
C GLY A 118 -5.06 3.65 -20.65
N LEU A 119 -5.55 3.18 -19.52
CA LEU A 119 -4.84 2.27 -18.61
C LEU A 119 -5.07 0.79 -18.95
N THR A 120 -4.25 -0.04 -18.34
CA THR A 120 -4.48 -1.47 -18.19
C THR A 120 -4.56 -1.83 -16.71
N SER A 121 -5.11 -3.00 -16.39
CA SER A 121 -5.19 -3.48 -15.01
C SER A 121 -3.84 -3.48 -14.28
N GLN A 122 -2.74 -3.70 -15.01
CA GLN A 122 -1.40 -3.70 -14.44
C GLN A 122 -0.90 -2.30 -14.08
N ASP A 123 -1.37 -1.24 -14.73
CA ASP A 123 -1.05 0.13 -14.28
C ASP A 123 -1.60 0.37 -12.88
N VAL A 124 -2.84 -0.06 -12.64
CA VAL A 124 -3.49 0.06 -11.33
C VAL A 124 -2.81 -0.84 -10.29
N ASN A 125 -2.60 -2.14 -10.60
CA ASN A 125 -2.00 -3.09 -9.67
C ASN A 125 -0.54 -2.75 -9.34
N ASN A 126 0.27 -2.39 -10.36
CA ASN A 126 1.68 -2.04 -10.17
C ASN A 126 1.89 -0.68 -9.50
N THR A 127 0.84 0.03 -9.18
CA THR A 127 0.86 1.25 -8.37
C THR A 127 0.23 1.01 -7.00
N ALA A 128 -0.92 0.33 -6.93
CA ALA A 128 -1.63 0.02 -5.70
C ALA A 128 -0.81 -0.88 -4.74
N VAL A 129 -0.18 -1.94 -5.26
CA VAL A 129 0.59 -2.88 -4.44
C VAL A 129 1.86 -2.23 -3.84
N PRO A 130 2.72 -1.53 -4.60
CA PRO A 130 3.87 -0.83 -4.00
C PRO A 130 3.45 0.24 -2.98
N LEU A 131 2.34 0.94 -3.21
CA LEU A 131 1.81 1.93 -2.28
C LEU A 131 1.38 1.27 -0.97
N SER A 132 0.63 0.16 -1.03
CA SER A 132 0.21 -0.58 0.17
C SER A 132 1.39 -1.12 0.98
N ILE A 133 2.44 -1.60 0.30
CA ILE A 133 3.68 -2.05 0.95
C ILE A 133 4.38 -0.87 1.64
N LYS A 134 4.51 0.26 0.95
CA LYS A 134 5.09 1.48 1.52
C LYS A 134 4.38 1.88 2.80
N ASP A 135 3.06 2.04 2.73
CA ASP A 135 2.24 2.47 3.85
C ASP A 135 2.34 1.49 5.04
N ALA A 136 2.32 0.18 4.76
CA ALA A 136 2.49 -0.85 5.80
C ALA A 136 3.87 -0.79 6.46
N VAL A 137 4.92 -0.59 5.65
CA VAL A 137 6.29 -0.46 6.17
C VAL A 137 6.41 0.78 7.05
N GLU A 138 5.93 1.93 6.59
CA GLU A 138 6.07 3.19 7.31
C GLU A 138 5.22 3.25 8.59
N THR A 139 4.00 2.71 8.54
CA THR A 139 3.03 2.91 9.63
C THR A 139 2.98 1.77 10.64
N VAL A 140 3.39 0.56 10.26
CA VAL A 140 3.31 -0.62 11.14
C VAL A 140 4.67 -1.28 11.33
N ILE A 141 5.34 -1.69 10.24
CA ILE A 141 6.51 -2.57 10.35
C ILE A 141 7.70 -1.82 10.97
N ARG A 142 8.01 -0.62 10.45
CA ARG A 142 9.11 0.20 10.96
C ARG A 142 8.93 0.55 12.45
N PRO A 143 7.77 1.09 12.90
CA PRO A 143 7.57 1.39 14.32
C PRO A 143 7.75 0.17 15.24
N GLU A 144 7.34 -1.03 14.82
CA GLU A 144 7.53 -2.24 15.63
C GLU A 144 8.99 -2.69 15.69
N ILE A 145 9.74 -2.54 14.58
CA ILE A 145 11.19 -2.80 14.58
C ILE A 145 11.92 -1.79 15.48
N GLU A 146 11.58 -0.51 15.39
CA GLU A 146 12.17 0.56 16.22
C GLU A 146 11.93 0.33 17.71
N LYS A 147 10.73 -0.11 18.11
CA LYS A 147 10.46 -0.52 19.50
C LYS A 147 11.38 -1.65 19.96
N THR A 148 11.64 -2.62 19.07
CA THR A 148 12.55 -3.73 19.36
C THR A 148 13.98 -3.23 19.51
N VAL A 149 14.44 -2.34 18.64
CA VAL A 149 15.78 -1.72 18.75
C VAL A 149 15.93 -0.96 20.05
N LEU A 150 14.95 -0.11 20.40
CA LEU A 150 14.95 0.65 21.65
C LEU A 150 15.01 -0.25 22.89
N LEU A 151 14.28 -1.37 22.89
CA LEU A 151 14.34 -2.36 23.98
C LEU A 151 15.72 -2.99 24.09
N LEU A 152 16.32 -3.40 22.98
CA LEU A 152 17.68 -3.96 22.95
C LEU A 152 18.71 -2.95 23.45
N GLU A 153 18.61 -1.69 23.07
CA GLU A 153 19.52 -0.63 23.53
C GLU A 153 19.37 -0.36 25.03
N LYS A 154 18.13 -0.34 25.53
CA LYS A 154 17.86 -0.23 26.97
C LYS A 154 18.48 -1.39 27.73
N MET A 155 18.31 -2.63 27.27
CA MET A 155 18.93 -3.81 27.86
C MET A 155 20.47 -3.76 27.79
N ALA A 156 21.03 -3.32 26.65
CA ALA A 156 22.46 -3.17 26.47
C ALA A 156 23.04 -2.17 27.47
N ALA A 157 22.40 -1.04 27.67
CA ALA A 157 22.80 -0.04 28.66
C ALA A 157 22.67 -0.58 30.09
N GLN A 158 21.57 -1.26 30.41
CA GLN A 158 21.32 -1.83 31.74
C GLN A 158 22.39 -2.87 32.15
N TYR A 159 22.86 -3.68 31.21
CA TYR A 159 23.76 -4.80 31.44
C TYR A 159 25.20 -4.52 30.99
N ASP A 160 25.57 -3.29 30.69
CA ASP A 160 26.91 -2.93 30.19
C ASP A 160 28.00 -3.20 31.23
N HIS A 161 27.67 -3.12 32.51
CA HIS A 161 28.62 -3.37 33.63
C HIS A 161 28.87 -4.86 33.91
N ILE A 162 28.11 -5.78 33.31
CA ILE A 162 28.20 -7.21 33.58
C ILE A 162 29.31 -7.84 32.74
N PRO A 163 30.46 -8.27 33.33
CA PRO A 163 31.50 -8.97 32.58
C PRO A 163 31.05 -10.39 32.26
N MET A 164 31.43 -10.87 31.09
CA MET A 164 31.23 -12.24 30.66
C MET A 164 32.39 -12.72 29.79
N LEU A 165 32.52 -14.04 29.65
CA LEU A 165 33.44 -14.63 28.70
C LEU A 165 32.71 -14.96 27.40
N ALA A 166 33.23 -14.46 26.31
CA ALA A 166 32.80 -14.90 24.97
C ALA A 166 33.08 -16.41 24.79
N ARG A 167 32.41 -17.03 23.87
CA ARG A 167 32.62 -18.45 23.53
C ARG A 167 32.88 -18.60 22.01
N THR A 168 33.78 -19.52 21.68
CA THR A 168 34.02 -19.94 20.30
C THR A 168 34.17 -21.46 20.29
N HIS A 169 33.49 -22.14 19.38
CA HIS A 169 33.47 -23.61 19.32
C HIS A 169 33.09 -24.27 20.67
N GLY A 170 32.20 -23.64 21.45
CA GLY A 170 31.82 -24.11 22.79
C GLY A 170 32.86 -23.89 23.90
N GLN A 171 34.05 -23.37 23.58
CA GLN A 171 35.12 -23.08 24.53
C GLN A 171 35.11 -21.62 24.98
N VAL A 172 35.63 -21.37 26.16
CA VAL A 172 35.83 -20.03 26.71
C VAL A 172 36.81 -19.26 25.84
N ALA A 173 36.46 -18.03 25.48
CA ALA A 173 37.27 -17.10 24.69
C ALA A 173 37.50 -15.79 25.45
N SER A 174 37.70 -14.68 24.73
CA SER A 174 38.06 -13.39 25.31
C SER A 174 36.98 -12.83 26.24
N PRO A 175 37.34 -12.09 27.28
CA PRO A 175 36.41 -11.33 28.12
C PRO A 175 35.64 -10.29 27.25
N THR A 176 34.38 -10.14 27.54
CA THR A 176 33.47 -9.15 26.96
C THR A 176 32.48 -8.66 28.01
N ARG A 177 31.46 -7.93 27.60
CA ARG A 177 30.37 -7.45 28.47
C ARG A 177 29.02 -7.85 27.90
N LEU A 178 28.07 -8.20 28.74
CA LEU A 178 26.74 -8.61 28.32
C LEU A 178 26.04 -7.51 27.53
N GLY A 179 26.13 -6.26 27.98
CA GLY A 179 25.54 -5.14 27.27
C GLY A 179 26.10 -4.94 25.85
N LYS A 180 27.42 -5.13 25.67
CA LYS A 180 28.05 -5.07 24.33
C LYS A 180 27.54 -6.19 23.44
N GLU A 181 27.38 -7.42 23.95
CA GLU A 181 26.86 -8.53 23.13
C GLU A 181 25.41 -8.30 22.71
N ILE A 182 24.58 -7.70 23.57
CA ILE A 182 23.21 -7.30 23.21
C ILE A 182 23.22 -6.20 22.13
N ARG A 183 24.10 -5.21 22.24
CA ARG A 183 24.20 -4.09 21.29
C ARG A 183 24.52 -4.54 19.86
N VAL A 184 25.23 -5.66 19.67
CA VAL A 184 25.49 -6.23 18.36
C VAL A 184 24.17 -6.47 17.59
N PHE A 185 23.11 -6.91 18.28
CA PHE A 185 21.83 -7.18 17.62
C PHE A 185 21.11 -5.88 17.22
N SER A 186 21.10 -4.86 18.09
CA SER A 186 20.50 -3.56 17.72
C SER A 186 21.23 -2.92 16.55
N GLU A 187 22.56 -2.95 16.50
CA GLU A 187 23.33 -2.40 15.37
C GLU A 187 23.07 -3.15 14.05
N ARG A 188 22.98 -4.48 14.08
CA ARG A 188 22.62 -5.27 12.92
C ARG A 188 21.23 -4.94 12.38
N ILE A 189 20.24 -4.77 13.27
CA ILE A 189 18.87 -4.39 12.86
C ILE A 189 18.87 -3.00 12.22
N LYS A 190 19.56 -2.01 12.84
CA LYS A 190 19.68 -0.65 12.27
C LYS A 190 20.30 -0.65 10.88
N GLN A 191 21.33 -1.45 10.65
CA GLN A 191 21.94 -1.60 9.33
C GLN A 191 20.94 -2.16 8.31
N GLN A 192 20.11 -3.14 8.67
CA GLN A 192 19.09 -3.68 7.78
C GLN A 192 17.97 -2.66 7.53
N MET A 193 17.62 -1.86 8.52
CA MET A 193 16.67 -0.75 8.31
C MET A 193 17.22 0.29 7.32
N THR A 194 18.50 0.64 7.41
CA THR A 194 19.15 1.53 6.44
C THR A 194 19.10 0.95 5.01
N LEU A 195 19.29 -0.37 4.85
CA LEU A 195 19.14 -1.02 3.54
C LEU A 195 17.68 -1.00 3.05
N LEU A 196 16.73 -1.21 3.94
CA LEU A 196 15.30 -1.11 3.62
C LEU A 196 14.93 0.30 3.12
N ASP A 197 15.50 1.34 3.71
CA ASP A 197 15.28 2.74 3.30
C ASP A 197 15.80 3.05 1.88
N GLN A 198 16.73 2.25 1.39
CA GLN A 198 17.28 2.40 0.03
C GLN A 198 16.42 1.69 -1.04
N VAL A 199 15.45 0.87 -0.64
CA VAL A 199 14.57 0.19 -1.60
C VAL A 199 13.55 1.18 -2.16
N PRO A 200 13.57 1.47 -3.48
CA PRO A 200 12.64 2.41 -4.07
C PRO A 200 11.22 1.84 -4.12
N HIS A 201 10.23 2.66 -3.81
CA HIS A 201 8.83 2.34 -4.04
C HIS A 201 8.47 2.74 -5.48
N ALA A 202 8.82 1.88 -6.43
CA ALA A 202 8.61 2.14 -7.84
C ALA A 202 7.25 1.63 -8.30
N ALA A 203 6.66 2.33 -9.28
CA ALA A 203 5.42 1.95 -9.95
C ALA A 203 5.62 1.89 -11.47
N LYS A 204 4.74 1.16 -12.17
CA LYS A 204 4.66 1.17 -13.63
C LYS A 204 3.29 1.73 -14.03
N PHE A 205 3.30 2.75 -14.86
CA PHE A 205 2.09 3.43 -15.32
C PHE A 205 2.32 3.94 -16.76
N GLY A 206 1.48 3.54 -17.71
CA GLY A 206 1.72 3.94 -19.11
C GLY A 206 1.02 3.05 -20.15
N GLY A 207 -0.01 2.31 -19.75
CA GLY A 207 -0.73 1.40 -20.64
C GLY A 207 -0.01 0.05 -20.81
N ALA A 208 -0.52 -0.78 -21.74
CA ALA A 208 -0.07 -2.17 -21.90
C ALA A 208 1.43 -2.32 -22.21
N THR A 209 2.00 -1.39 -22.95
CA THR A 209 3.39 -1.43 -23.41
C THR A 209 4.30 -0.40 -22.74
N GLY A 210 3.76 0.46 -21.88
CA GLY A 210 4.49 1.53 -21.22
C GLY A 210 4.74 2.78 -22.07
N ASN A 211 4.03 2.91 -23.22
CA ASN A 211 4.24 3.99 -24.19
C ASN A 211 3.09 4.99 -24.23
N PHE A 212 2.10 4.92 -23.36
CA PHE A 212 0.89 5.76 -23.38
C PHE A 212 0.15 5.75 -24.70
N ASN A 213 0.16 4.63 -25.43
CA ASN A 213 -0.36 4.55 -26.81
C ASN A 213 -1.80 5.01 -26.93
N ALA A 214 -2.69 4.62 -26.00
CA ALA A 214 -4.09 5.03 -26.03
C ALA A 214 -4.25 6.53 -25.81
N HIS A 215 -3.46 7.12 -24.90
CA HIS A 215 -3.43 8.55 -24.65
C HIS A 215 -2.96 9.33 -25.89
N GLN A 216 -1.85 8.89 -26.50
CA GLN A 216 -1.28 9.51 -27.69
C GLN A 216 -2.24 9.45 -28.91
N VAL A 217 -3.00 8.36 -29.06
CA VAL A 217 -4.00 8.24 -30.12
C VAL A 217 -5.19 9.16 -29.86
N ALA A 218 -5.66 9.24 -28.60
CA ALA A 218 -6.82 10.07 -28.26
C ALA A 218 -6.49 11.58 -28.22
N TYR A 219 -5.30 11.92 -27.73
CA TYR A 219 -4.86 13.32 -27.54
C TYR A 219 -3.41 13.52 -28.02
N PRO A 220 -3.15 13.44 -29.34
CA PRO A 220 -1.78 13.51 -29.87
C PRO A 220 -1.11 14.88 -29.69
N GLN A 221 -1.85 15.90 -29.29
CA GLN A 221 -1.36 17.25 -29.02
C GLN A 221 -0.98 17.49 -27.54
N ILE A 222 -1.25 16.52 -26.67
CA ILE A 222 -0.93 16.63 -25.22
C ILE A 222 0.33 15.81 -24.96
N ASP A 223 1.32 16.44 -24.30
CA ASP A 223 2.56 15.80 -23.88
C ASP A 223 2.40 15.17 -22.48
#